data_ffd71438c7257810373830278d50ea30
#
_entry.id   ffd71438c7257810373830278d50ea30
#
_cell.length_a   1.000
_cell.length_b   1.000
_cell.length_c   1.000
_cell.angle_alpha   90.00
_cell.angle_beta   90.00
_cell.angle_gamma   90.00
#
_symmetry.space_group_name_H-M   'P 1'
#
loop_
_entity.id
_entity.type
_entity.pdbx_description
1 polymer ?
#
loop_
_entity_poly.entity_id
_entity_poly.type
_entity_poly.pdbx_seq_one_letter_code
_entity_poly.pdbx_strand_id
1 'polypeptide(L)'
;MKRCCFFGHAHYPYEGCRDTIKSIVKDLIEHHGVTVFYSGGRGDFDSMCARIAGELRKDYPHIENIKFLSYIPTGSAADNYLAPYYTGTVYLLEESVIPKFAISKTNEKAVDVCDFVVSGVCRSYGGAQQAIRYAKRRHKTIIDIFSQ
;
A
#
# COMPACT_ATOMS: atom_id res chain seq x y z
N MET A 1 -14.46 -4.25 9.69
CA MET A 1 -13.15 -3.63 9.51
C MET A 1 -12.82 -3.50 8.01
N LYS A 2 -12.51 -2.29 7.56
CA LYS A 2 -12.15 -2.05 6.17
C LYS A 2 -10.64 -1.88 6.03
N ARG A 3 -10.11 -2.29 4.88
CA ARG A 3 -8.68 -2.26 4.58
C ARG A 3 -8.43 -1.54 3.26
N CYS A 4 -7.30 -0.84 3.20
CA CYS A 4 -6.85 -0.11 2.01
C CYS A 4 -5.41 -0.48 1.69
N CYS A 5 -5.09 -0.60 0.41
CA CYS A 5 -3.71 -0.73 -0.05
C CYS A 5 -3.35 0.38 -1.03
N PHE A 6 -2.05 0.63 -1.15
CA PHE A 6 -1.49 1.68 -1.99
C PHE A 6 -0.64 1.06 -3.09
N PHE A 7 -0.82 1.51 -4.33
CA PHE A 7 0.04 1.11 -5.46
C PHE A 7 0.42 2.32 -6.30
N GLY A 8 1.71 2.53 -6.48
CA GLY A 8 2.26 3.61 -7.28
C GLY A 8 3.69 3.29 -7.73
N HIS A 9 4.30 4.23 -8.43
CA HIS A 9 5.61 4.03 -9.03
C HIS A 9 6.74 4.11 -8.01
N ALA A 10 7.80 3.30 -8.22
CA ALA A 10 8.98 3.32 -7.36
C ALA A 10 9.77 4.62 -7.50
N HIS A 11 9.80 5.18 -8.71
CA HIS A 11 10.56 6.40 -9.02
C HIS A 11 9.64 7.40 -9.71
N TYR A 12 9.10 8.34 -8.91
CA TYR A 12 8.21 9.38 -9.40
C TYR A 12 8.15 10.50 -8.35
N PRO A 13 8.08 11.77 -8.76
CA PRO A 13 8.05 12.90 -7.80
C PRO A 13 6.63 13.12 -7.25
N TYR A 14 6.31 12.46 -6.14
CA TYR A 14 4.98 12.56 -5.50
C TYR A 14 4.86 13.72 -4.52
N GLU A 15 5.89 14.54 -4.28
CA GLU A 15 5.86 15.60 -3.27
C GLU A 15 4.69 16.56 -3.46
N GLY A 16 4.37 16.89 -4.71
CA GLY A 16 3.23 17.75 -5.03
C GLY A 16 1.87 17.09 -4.80
N CYS A 17 1.84 15.80 -4.57
CA CYS A 17 0.60 15.04 -4.35
C CYS A 17 0.31 14.78 -2.85
N ARG A 18 1.20 15.22 -1.96
CA ARG A 18 1.12 14.89 -0.53
C ARG A 18 -0.24 15.28 0.08
N ASP A 19 -0.68 16.50 -0.15
CA ASP A 19 -1.93 16.98 0.45
C ASP A 19 -3.14 16.22 -0.11
N THR A 20 -3.13 15.90 -1.39
CA THR A 20 -4.18 15.09 -2.02
C THR A 20 -4.24 13.70 -1.39
N ILE A 21 -3.08 13.03 -1.24
CA ILE A 21 -3.01 11.70 -0.62
C ILE A 21 -3.50 11.76 0.83
N LYS A 22 -3.05 12.76 1.58
CA LYS A 22 -3.45 12.93 2.98
C LYS A 22 -4.96 13.10 3.10
N SER A 23 -5.55 13.92 2.23
CA SER A 23 -7.00 14.15 2.20
C SER A 23 -7.76 12.85 1.90
N ILE A 24 -7.29 12.06 0.94
CA ILE A 24 -7.88 10.76 0.60
C ILE A 24 -7.84 9.82 1.80
N VAL A 25 -6.68 9.69 2.45
CA VAL A 25 -6.52 8.79 3.59
C VAL A 25 -7.41 9.22 4.76
N LYS A 26 -7.47 10.51 5.06
CA LYS A 26 -8.38 11.03 6.09
C LYS A 26 -9.84 10.70 5.78
N ASP A 27 -10.27 10.89 4.55
CA ASP A 27 -11.63 10.58 4.12
C ASP A 27 -11.94 9.09 4.30
N LEU A 28 -11.02 8.23 3.93
CA LEU A 28 -11.17 6.78 4.12
C LEU A 28 -11.31 6.41 5.61
N ILE A 29 -10.56 7.06 6.48
CA ILE A 29 -10.65 6.84 7.93
C ILE A 29 -11.99 7.35 8.47
N GLU A 30 -12.35 8.60 8.16
CA GLU A 30 -13.47 9.29 8.78
C GLU A 30 -14.83 8.87 8.22
N HIS A 31 -14.91 8.55 6.93
CA HIS A 31 -16.19 8.33 6.24
C HIS A 31 -16.38 6.94 5.66
N HIS A 32 -15.34 6.10 5.61
CA HIS A 32 -15.42 4.78 4.99
C HIS A 32 -15.00 3.64 5.91
N GLY A 33 -14.69 3.93 7.16
CA GLY A 33 -14.39 2.91 8.16
C GLY A 33 -13.08 2.16 7.96
N VAL A 34 -12.13 2.73 7.20
CA VAL A 34 -10.83 2.09 6.99
C VAL A 34 -9.98 2.19 8.25
N THR A 35 -9.51 1.05 8.73
CA THR A 35 -8.69 0.96 9.93
C THR A 35 -7.32 0.34 9.68
N VAL A 36 -7.09 -0.25 8.51
CA VAL A 36 -5.81 -0.89 8.16
C VAL A 36 -5.35 -0.40 6.80
N PHE A 37 -4.12 0.08 6.74
CA PHE A 37 -3.48 0.54 5.51
C PHE A 37 -2.27 -0.34 5.22
N TYR A 38 -2.18 -0.85 3.98
CA TYR A 38 -1.10 -1.70 3.52
C TYR A 38 -0.27 -1.02 2.44
N SER A 39 1.06 -1.10 2.55
CA SER A 39 1.97 -0.70 1.49
C SER A 39 3.16 -1.67 1.40
N GLY A 40 3.76 -1.76 0.23
CA GLY A 40 4.87 -2.70 0.00
C GLY A 40 6.23 -2.19 0.43
N GLY A 41 6.37 -0.90 0.69
CA GLY A 41 7.63 -0.30 1.15
C GLY A 41 8.75 -0.29 0.11
N ARG A 42 8.41 -0.27 -1.18
CA ARG A 42 9.39 -0.45 -2.26
C ARG A 42 9.49 0.73 -3.23
N GLY A 43 9.35 1.94 -2.77
CA GLY A 43 9.54 3.06 -3.67
C GLY A 43 8.91 4.34 -3.17
N ASP A 44 8.91 5.35 -4.04
CA ASP A 44 8.50 6.70 -3.68
C ASP A 44 7.04 6.79 -3.24
N PHE A 45 6.14 6.12 -3.95
CA PHE A 45 4.72 6.14 -3.58
C PHE A 45 4.47 5.43 -2.26
N ASP A 46 5.01 4.23 -2.10
CA ASP A 46 4.86 3.45 -0.87
C ASP A 46 5.38 4.24 0.33
N SER A 47 6.55 4.86 0.20
CA SER A 47 7.14 5.65 1.28
C SER A 47 6.27 6.86 1.62
N MET A 48 5.78 7.58 0.62
CA MET A 48 4.92 8.75 0.83
C MET A 48 3.63 8.36 1.56
N CYS A 49 2.94 7.34 1.07
CA CYS A 49 1.68 6.90 1.65
C CYS A 49 1.86 6.35 3.07
N ALA A 50 2.91 5.55 3.29
CA ALA A 50 3.18 4.99 4.61
C ALA A 50 3.52 6.09 5.63
N ARG A 51 4.29 7.10 5.24
CA ARG A 51 4.58 8.24 6.11
C ARG A 51 3.31 9.02 6.46
N ILE A 52 2.44 9.25 5.49
CA ILE A 52 1.18 9.96 5.70
C ILE A 52 0.29 9.18 6.67
N ALA A 53 0.14 7.87 6.47
CA ALA A 53 -0.64 7.02 7.38
C ALA A 53 -0.04 7.04 8.79
N GLY A 54 1.29 6.99 8.90
CA GLY A 54 1.98 7.06 10.18
C GLY A 54 1.76 8.39 10.90
N GLU A 55 1.78 9.50 10.18
CA GLU A 55 1.49 10.82 10.74
C GLU A 55 0.05 10.92 11.22
N LEU A 56 -0.89 10.37 10.45
CA LEU A 56 -2.31 10.43 10.79
C LEU A 56 -2.65 9.59 12.03
N ARG A 57 -1.81 8.65 12.43
CA ARG A 57 -2.02 7.90 13.67
C ARG A 57 -1.99 8.78 14.92
N LYS A 58 -1.40 9.97 14.86
CA LYS A 58 -1.46 10.93 15.97
C LYS A 58 -2.90 11.36 16.26
N ASP A 59 -3.69 11.54 15.21
CA ASP A 59 -5.10 11.94 15.34
C ASP A 59 -6.05 10.75 15.32
N TYR A 60 -5.62 9.62 14.74
CA TYR A 60 -6.41 8.40 14.59
C TYR A 60 -5.59 7.21 15.11
N PRO A 61 -5.38 7.10 16.44
CA PRO A 61 -4.48 6.08 17.00
C PRO A 61 -4.96 4.64 16.81
N HIS A 62 -6.20 4.45 16.42
CA HIS A 62 -6.79 3.13 16.17
C HIS A 62 -6.41 2.52 14.83
N ILE A 63 -5.85 3.30 13.89
CA ILE A 63 -5.48 2.74 12.58
C ILE A 63 -4.15 1.97 12.65
N GLU A 64 -4.02 0.99 11.78
CA GLU A 64 -2.81 0.22 11.59
C GLU A 64 -2.17 0.57 10.25
N ASN A 65 -0.85 0.65 10.23
CA ASN A 65 -0.05 0.98 9.05
C ASN A 65 0.93 -0.17 8.83
N ILE A 66 0.60 -1.07 7.91
CA ILE A 66 1.26 -2.36 7.77
C ILE A 66 2.07 -2.42 6.48
N LYS A 67 3.32 -2.87 6.60
CA LYS A 67 4.15 -3.20 5.44
C LYS A 67 3.90 -4.65 5.04
N PHE A 68 3.45 -4.90 3.80
CA PHE A 68 3.34 -6.26 3.32
C PHE A 68 4.64 -6.71 2.67
N LEU A 69 5.00 -7.98 2.93
CA LEU A 69 6.26 -8.57 2.50
C LEU A 69 6.01 -9.60 1.42
N SER A 70 6.90 -9.66 0.43
CA SER A 70 6.89 -10.67 -0.63
C SER A 70 7.83 -11.83 -0.35
N TYR A 71 8.52 -11.81 0.79
CA TYR A 71 9.42 -12.87 1.23
C TYR A 71 9.42 -12.93 2.76
N ILE A 72 9.83 -14.06 3.31
CA ILE A 72 10.00 -14.21 4.77
C ILE A 72 11.38 -13.64 5.14
N PRO A 73 11.46 -12.70 6.10
CA PRO A 73 12.74 -12.13 6.52
C PRO A 73 13.72 -13.22 7.02
N THR A 74 14.99 -13.07 6.67
CA THR A 74 16.05 -14.05 7.00
C THR A 74 16.64 -13.87 8.40
N GLY A 75 16.27 -12.80 9.10
CA GLY A 75 16.85 -12.48 10.40
C GLY A 75 18.05 -11.54 10.34
N SER A 76 18.50 -11.12 9.14
CA SER A 76 19.53 -10.09 9.02
C SER A 76 18.97 -8.73 9.45
N ALA A 77 19.85 -7.83 9.90
CA ALA A 77 19.44 -6.49 10.31
C ALA A 77 18.77 -5.72 9.15
N ALA A 78 19.26 -5.89 7.92
CA ALA A 78 18.69 -5.24 6.74
C ALA A 78 17.28 -5.77 6.42
N ASP A 79 17.08 -7.09 6.50
CA ASP A 79 15.78 -7.72 6.23
C ASP A 79 14.75 -7.43 7.30
N ASN A 80 15.22 -7.21 8.55
CA ASN A 80 14.34 -6.95 9.69
C ASN A 80 14.07 -5.46 9.91
N TYR A 81 14.68 -4.58 9.11
CA TYR A 81 14.45 -3.14 9.27
C TYR A 81 12.99 -2.80 8.95
N LEU A 82 12.36 -2.11 9.88
CA LEU A 82 11.02 -1.57 9.72
C LEU A 82 11.06 -0.09 10.06
N ALA A 83 10.67 0.75 9.09
CA ALA A 83 10.63 2.19 9.32
C ALA A 83 9.66 2.51 10.47
N PRO A 84 9.98 3.52 11.31
CA PRO A 84 9.22 3.78 12.54
C PRO A 84 7.77 4.21 12.30
N TYR A 85 7.39 4.63 11.10
CA TYR A 85 6.01 4.97 10.78
C TYR A 85 5.11 3.75 10.54
N TYR A 86 5.66 2.55 10.39
CA TYR A 86 4.87 1.32 10.29
C TYR A 86 4.51 0.79 11.68
N THR A 87 3.32 0.19 11.81
CA THR A 87 2.90 -0.48 13.04
C THR A 87 3.19 -1.97 13.03
N GLY A 88 3.52 -2.54 11.87
CA GLY A 88 3.83 -3.96 11.76
C GLY A 88 4.06 -4.38 10.32
N THR A 89 4.28 -5.68 10.16
CA THR A 89 4.47 -6.33 8.86
C THR A 89 3.53 -7.50 8.72
N VAL A 90 3.27 -7.91 7.47
CA VAL A 90 2.51 -9.12 7.17
C VAL A 90 3.09 -9.80 5.94
N TYR A 91 3.14 -11.12 5.96
CA TYR A 91 3.44 -11.94 4.80
C TYR A 91 2.13 -12.53 4.30
N LEU A 92 1.70 -12.09 3.12
CA LEU A 92 0.35 -12.38 2.62
C LEU A 92 0.24 -13.70 1.84
N LEU A 93 1.35 -14.24 1.37
CA LEU A 93 1.35 -15.47 0.60
C LEU A 93 1.24 -16.68 1.52
N GLU A 94 0.33 -17.62 1.20
CA GLU A 94 0.09 -18.81 1.99
C GLU A 94 0.98 -19.98 1.57
N GLU A 95 1.54 -19.93 0.36
CA GLU A 95 2.34 -20.99 -0.23
C GLU A 95 3.70 -20.47 -0.68
N SER A 96 4.65 -21.39 -0.85
CA SER A 96 5.88 -21.08 -1.55
C SER A 96 5.59 -20.69 -2.98
N VAL A 97 6.06 -19.52 -3.36
CA VAL A 97 5.93 -18.98 -4.72
C VAL A 97 7.32 -18.87 -5.32
N ILE A 98 7.44 -19.18 -6.60
CA ILE A 98 8.70 -18.99 -7.33
C ILE A 98 9.12 -17.53 -7.17
N PRO A 99 10.37 -17.24 -6.75
CA PRO A 99 10.81 -15.87 -6.46
C PRO A 99 10.51 -14.85 -7.56
N LYS A 100 10.56 -15.29 -8.82
CA LYS A 100 10.22 -14.48 -9.99
C LYS A 100 8.81 -13.87 -9.90
N PHE A 101 7.86 -14.57 -9.28
CA PHE A 101 6.46 -14.16 -9.19
C PHE A 101 6.06 -13.63 -7.82
N ALA A 102 6.98 -13.64 -6.85
CA ALA A 102 6.65 -13.32 -5.46
C ALA A 102 6.05 -11.91 -5.30
N ILE A 103 6.63 -10.92 -5.97
CA ILE A 103 6.16 -9.53 -5.87
C ILE A 103 4.76 -9.39 -6.49
N SER A 104 4.55 -9.90 -7.71
CA SER A 104 3.26 -9.77 -8.36
C SER A 104 2.17 -10.54 -7.64
N LYS A 105 2.46 -11.71 -7.10
CA LYS A 105 1.50 -12.51 -6.33
C LYS A 105 1.17 -11.84 -5.00
N THR A 106 2.15 -11.24 -4.34
CA THR A 106 1.91 -10.48 -3.11
C THR A 106 1.01 -9.28 -3.38
N ASN A 107 1.26 -8.55 -4.47
CA ASN A 107 0.43 -7.41 -4.87
C ASN A 107 -1.02 -7.84 -5.13
N GLU A 108 -1.23 -8.95 -5.85
CA GLU A 108 -2.57 -9.49 -6.09
C GLU A 108 -3.26 -9.86 -4.77
N LYS A 109 -2.54 -10.49 -3.84
CA LYS A 109 -3.10 -10.86 -2.54
C LYS A 109 -3.45 -9.63 -1.71
N ALA A 110 -2.61 -8.59 -1.74
CA ALA A 110 -2.91 -7.33 -1.06
C ALA A 110 -4.19 -6.71 -1.60
N VAL A 111 -4.38 -6.70 -2.92
CA VAL A 111 -5.64 -6.26 -3.53
C VAL A 111 -6.82 -7.11 -3.05
N ASP A 112 -6.66 -8.42 -3.05
CA ASP A 112 -7.76 -9.33 -2.67
C ASP A 112 -8.25 -9.11 -1.24
N VAL A 113 -7.35 -8.83 -0.31
CA VAL A 113 -7.73 -8.65 1.11
C VAL A 113 -8.20 -7.24 1.42
N CYS A 114 -8.08 -6.30 0.50
CA CYS A 114 -8.47 -4.91 0.70
C CYS A 114 -9.82 -4.58 0.09
N ASP A 115 -10.49 -3.58 0.66
CA ASP A 115 -11.74 -3.02 0.17
C ASP A 115 -11.50 -1.84 -0.76
N PHE A 116 -10.44 -1.08 -0.50
CA PHE A 116 -10.07 0.13 -1.24
C PHE A 116 -8.64 0.04 -1.73
N VAL A 117 -8.40 0.58 -2.92
CA VAL A 117 -7.07 0.69 -3.52
C VAL A 117 -6.82 2.14 -3.89
N VAL A 118 -5.79 2.74 -3.32
CA VAL A 118 -5.36 4.10 -3.68
C VAL A 118 -4.25 3.98 -4.73
N SER A 119 -4.48 4.58 -5.88
CA SER A 119 -3.59 4.49 -7.05
C SER A 119 -2.81 5.77 -7.25
N GLY A 120 -1.49 5.66 -7.29
CA GLY A 120 -0.58 6.69 -7.77
C GLY A 120 0.01 6.36 -9.15
N VAL A 121 -0.70 5.55 -9.94
CA VAL A 121 -0.24 5.07 -11.24
C VAL A 121 -0.62 6.05 -12.35
N CYS A 122 0.39 6.50 -13.11
CA CYS A 122 0.19 7.36 -14.28
C CYS A 122 0.87 6.82 -15.55
N ARG A 123 1.58 5.67 -15.43
CA ARG A 123 2.25 5.01 -16.55
C ARG A 123 1.50 3.77 -16.96
N SER A 124 1.62 3.38 -18.23
CA SER A 124 0.95 2.21 -18.78
C SER A 124 1.70 0.89 -18.55
N TYR A 125 2.77 0.91 -17.76
CA TYR A 125 3.64 -0.25 -17.51
C TYR A 125 4.11 -0.29 -16.06
N GLY A 126 4.65 -1.45 -15.66
CA GLY A 126 5.24 -1.66 -14.35
C GLY A 126 4.34 -2.47 -13.41
N GLY A 127 4.93 -2.86 -12.27
CA GLY A 127 4.25 -3.72 -11.30
C GLY A 127 3.03 -3.06 -10.65
N ALA A 128 3.12 -1.77 -10.36
CA ALA A 128 1.99 -1.04 -9.79
C ALA A 128 0.83 -0.95 -10.77
N GLN A 129 1.11 -0.71 -12.04
CA GLN A 129 0.09 -0.67 -13.08
C GLN A 129 -0.60 -2.04 -13.25
N GLN A 130 0.16 -3.12 -13.16
CA GLN A 130 -0.40 -4.47 -13.18
C GLN A 130 -1.31 -4.72 -11.97
N ALA A 131 -0.93 -4.24 -10.79
CA ALA A 131 -1.76 -4.35 -9.59
C ALA A 131 -3.08 -3.58 -9.74
N ILE A 132 -3.05 -2.39 -10.34
CA ILE A 132 -4.27 -1.62 -10.60
C ILE A 132 -5.17 -2.32 -11.63
N ARG A 133 -4.60 -2.91 -12.67
CA ARG A 133 -5.37 -3.74 -13.62
C ARG A 133 -6.04 -4.91 -12.91
N TYR A 134 -5.31 -5.58 -12.04
CA TYR A 134 -5.86 -6.67 -11.25
C TYR A 134 -7.01 -6.19 -10.36
N ALA A 135 -6.83 -5.05 -9.68
CA ALA A 135 -7.89 -4.46 -8.84
C ALA A 135 -9.15 -4.16 -9.64
N LYS A 136 -9.02 -3.68 -10.87
CA LYS A 136 -10.15 -3.43 -11.77
C LYS A 136 -10.89 -4.74 -12.12
N ARG A 137 -10.14 -5.80 -12.44
CA ARG A 137 -10.72 -7.12 -12.72
C ARG A 137 -11.45 -7.70 -11.52
N ARG A 138 -11.01 -7.37 -10.32
CA ARG A 138 -11.61 -7.82 -9.05
C ARG A 138 -12.72 -6.87 -8.55
N HIS A 139 -13.06 -5.87 -9.34
CA HIS A 139 -14.11 -4.88 -9.03
C HIS A 139 -13.89 -4.16 -7.70
N LYS A 140 -12.65 -3.87 -7.35
CA LYS A 140 -12.31 -3.10 -6.15
C LYS A 140 -12.59 -1.62 -6.36
N THR A 141 -12.86 -0.89 -5.28
CA THR A 141 -12.99 0.56 -5.32
C THR A 141 -11.59 1.17 -5.41
N ILE A 142 -11.31 1.83 -6.53
CA ILE A 142 -10.02 2.43 -6.81
C ILE A 142 -10.14 3.94 -6.73
N ILE A 143 -9.26 4.57 -5.94
CA ILE A 143 -9.18 6.02 -5.81
C ILE A 143 -7.87 6.46 -6.45
N ASP A 144 -7.97 7.15 -7.58
CA ASP A 144 -6.82 7.65 -8.32
C ASP A 144 -6.46 9.05 -7.81
N ILE A 145 -5.23 9.22 -7.31
CA ILE A 145 -4.79 10.50 -6.77
C ILE A 145 -4.72 11.61 -7.83
N PHE A 146 -4.62 11.24 -9.10
CA PHE A 146 -4.53 12.21 -10.20
C PHE A 146 -5.89 12.66 -10.73
N SER A 147 -6.97 12.03 -10.27
CA SER A 147 -8.35 12.34 -10.69
C SER A 147 -9.16 13.10 -9.65
N GLN A 148 -8.49 13.66 -8.66
CA GLN A 148 -9.15 14.43 -7.59
C GLN A 148 -9.34 15.89 -7.93
#